data_f48353d1e06f50855968754c7ff4cf87
#
_entry.id   f48353d1e06f50855968754c7ff4cf87
#
_cell.length_a   1.000
_cell.length_b   1.000
_cell.length_c   1.000
_cell.angle_alpha   90.00
_cell.angle_beta   90.00
_cell.angle_gamma   90.00
#
_symmetry.space_group_name_H-M   'P 1'
#
loop_
_entity.id
_entity.type
_entity.pdbx_description
1 polymer ?
#
loop_
_entity_poly.entity_id
_entity_poly.type
_entity_poly.pdbx_seq_one_letter_code
_entity_poly.pdbx_strand_id
1 'polypeptide(L)'
;MSEPCKIQQGNILKSSFWPEKVRVISAKTIGESQIKIEAVGLETRRFYNPILSEEDIKTVEILEKKSFQFSGDGESTFLYLESHRIRNAFQFDPLYAVNVSQVDPLPHQIEAVYHYILQNPRIRFLLADDPGAGKTIMAGLLLKELKYRGLIERIAIIAPGHLKDQWLREMKEKFQENFSIIDRNTMDTEWGKNVFTDRNQVIISLDFAKQDDVMFALKDSKWDMCIVDEAHKMSAYRYGEKISKTQRYALGELLSSIANYILFLTATPHRGDPENFRLFLDLLEPGFFANTEMLSESIQNKDNPLFLRRLKEDLKDFENAPIFPPRKVETIKYYLSEDEKCLYNAVTDYVQKHFNRALEKEKRNVTFALTILQRRLASSIRAVRRSLERRYERLKDLHEKGEIIQDIGYSEDYLEDLEEKERWRKEEELLEKLTSAETLEELREEIAKLEDLVAIAREVEKKEIETKLNELKGVMDAEKLQHSDTKLLIFTEAKDTLDYLVEKLKRWGYSVVSIHGGMNLEQRIRAENDFRNLAQIMVSTEAGGEGINLQFCWLMVNYDIPWNPNRLEQRMGRVHRYGQQHEVHIYN
;
A
#
# COMPACT_ATOMS: atom_id res chain seq x y z
N MET A 1 2.38 -72.33 40.73
CA MET A 1 1.99 -71.96 39.35
C MET A 1 2.49 -70.56 39.14
N SER A 2 3.63 -70.44 38.40
CA SER A 2 4.29 -69.17 38.08
C SER A 2 3.42 -68.36 37.13
N GLU A 3 3.16 -67.10 37.47
CA GLU A 3 2.45 -66.13 36.57
C GLU A 3 3.17 -66.10 35.19
N PRO A 4 2.42 -66.15 34.10
CA PRO A 4 3.01 -66.12 32.77
C PRO A 4 3.74 -64.78 32.54
N CYS A 5 4.92 -64.89 31.94
CA CYS A 5 5.77 -63.75 31.61
C CYS A 5 5.00 -62.66 30.86
N LYS A 6 4.92 -61.44 31.43
CA LYS A 6 4.19 -60.29 30.88
C LYS A 6 4.85 -59.66 29.62
N ILE A 7 6.06 -60.11 29.24
CA ILE A 7 6.80 -59.54 28.09
C ILE A 7 6.33 -60.18 26.78
N GLN A 8 5.77 -59.39 25.89
CA GLN A 8 5.26 -59.83 24.59
C GLN A 8 5.96 -59.08 23.43
N GLN A 9 5.92 -59.71 22.27
CA GLN A 9 6.40 -59.07 21.02
C GLN A 9 5.74 -57.68 20.85
N GLY A 10 6.58 -56.66 20.55
CA GLY A 10 6.16 -55.28 20.34
C GLY A 10 6.12 -54.43 21.62
N ASN A 11 6.29 -55.00 22.83
CA ASN A 11 6.46 -54.20 24.03
C ASN A 11 7.70 -53.30 23.94
N ILE A 12 7.66 -52.14 24.51
CA ILE A 12 8.80 -51.26 24.72
C ILE A 12 9.29 -51.47 26.15
N LEU A 13 10.55 -51.86 26.27
CA LEU A 13 11.17 -52.14 27.56
C LEU A 13 12.23 -51.11 27.88
N LYS A 14 12.33 -50.77 29.18
CA LYS A 14 13.42 -49.97 29.74
C LYS A 14 14.04 -50.73 30.89
N SER A 15 15.34 -50.86 30.89
CA SER A 15 16.10 -51.51 31.97
C SER A 15 17.57 -51.13 31.89
N SER A 16 18.33 -51.43 32.95
CA SER A 16 19.80 -51.29 32.95
C SER A 16 20.54 -52.29 32.02
N PHE A 17 19.83 -53.28 31.50
CA PHE A 17 20.41 -54.26 30.51
C PHE A 17 20.61 -53.65 29.12
N TRP A 18 20.01 -52.48 28.86
CA TRP A 18 20.13 -51.75 27.59
C TRP A 18 20.49 -50.29 27.85
N PRO A 19 21.38 -49.70 27.06
CA PRO A 19 21.69 -48.26 27.20
C PRO A 19 20.55 -47.33 26.73
N GLU A 20 19.52 -47.89 26.08
CA GLU A 20 18.37 -47.16 25.49
C GLU A 20 17.07 -47.97 25.66
N LYS A 21 15.93 -47.36 25.34
CA LYS A 21 14.64 -48.07 25.25
C LYS A 21 14.67 -49.04 24.07
N VAL A 22 14.19 -50.29 24.28
CA VAL A 22 14.21 -51.31 23.26
C VAL A 22 12.81 -51.83 22.95
N ARG A 23 12.56 -52.20 21.70
CA ARG A 23 11.32 -52.84 21.25
C ARG A 23 11.56 -54.34 21.11
N VAL A 24 10.72 -55.15 21.77
CA VAL A 24 10.79 -56.60 21.72
C VAL A 24 10.37 -57.09 20.33
N ILE A 25 11.26 -57.89 19.70
CA ILE A 25 10.98 -58.60 18.45
C ILE A 25 10.45 -60.01 18.80
N SER A 26 11.11 -60.72 19.71
CA SER A 26 10.65 -61.99 20.20
C SER A 26 11.06 -62.21 21.66
N ALA A 27 10.26 -62.98 22.41
CA ALA A 27 10.56 -63.42 23.75
C ALA A 27 10.27 -64.91 23.85
N LYS A 28 11.31 -65.72 24.17
CA LYS A 28 11.23 -67.20 24.24
C LYS A 28 11.75 -67.68 25.58
N THR A 29 10.98 -68.53 26.28
CA THR A 29 11.41 -69.18 27.52
C THR A 29 12.46 -70.25 27.20
N ILE A 30 13.57 -70.25 27.92
CA ILE A 30 14.64 -71.23 27.83
C ILE A 30 14.74 -71.93 29.19
N GLY A 31 14.44 -73.22 29.23
CA GLY A 31 14.42 -73.98 30.51
C GLY A 31 13.27 -73.55 31.42
N GLU A 32 13.40 -73.72 32.74
CA GLU A 32 12.33 -73.47 33.70
C GLU A 32 12.27 -72.03 34.27
N SER A 33 13.39 -71.23 34.12
CA SER A 33 13.48 -69.93 34.83
C SER A 33 14.18 -68.82 34.03
N GLN A 34 14.43 -69.02 32.72
CA GLN A 34 15.11 -68.00 31.91
C GLN A 34 14.29 -67.62 30.66
N ILE A 35 14.38 -66.35 30.27
CA ILE A 35 13.75 -65.81 29.06
C ILE A 35 14.81 -65.15 28.18
N LYS A 36 14.87 -65.58 26.94
CA LYS A 36 15.64 -64.93 25.90
C LYS A 36 14.79 -63.85 25.26
N ILE A 37 15.27 -62.60 25.29
CA ILE A 37 14.59 -61.46 24.68
C ILE A 37 15.42 -60.99 23.48
N GLU A 38 14.82 -61.02 22.32
CA GLU A 38 15.37 -60.39 21.12
C GLU A 38 14.68 -59.01 20.96
N ALA A 39 15.46 -57.94 20.97
CA ALA A 39 14.94 -56.58 20.93
C ALA A 39 15.80 -55.64 20.07
N VAL A 40 15.23 -54.60 19.58
CA VAL A 40 15.92 -53.53 18.82
C VAL A 40 15.79 -52.21 19.56
N GLY A 41 16.92 -51.52 19.70
CA GLY A 41 16.99 -50.18 20.26
C GLY A 41 16.18 -49.18 19.45
N LEU A 42 15.47 -48.27 20.14
CA LEU A 42 14.64 -47.26 19.46
C LEU A 42 15.47 -46.11 18.88
N GLU A 43 16.62 -45.80 19.47
CA GLU A 43 17.49 -44.70 19.06
C GLU A 43 18.58 -45.15 18.10
N THR A 44 19.37 -46.20 18.52
CA THR A 44 20.53 -46.67 17.76
C THR A 44 20.20 -47.73 16.74
N ARG A 45 19.00 -48.36 16.78
CA ARG A 45 18.58 -49.51 15.98
C ARG A 45 19.48 -50.74 16.17
N ARG A 46 20.29 -50.77 17.23
CA ARG A 46 21.08 -51.95 17.57
C ARG A 46 20.20 -53.10 18.00
N PHE A 47 20.63 -54.31 17.62
CA PHE A 47 19.98 -55.54 18.04
C PHE A 47 20.57 -55.97 19.37
N TYR A 48 19.70 -56.32 20.32
CA TYR A 48 20.04 -56.82 21.65
C TYR A 48 19.40 -58.19 21.85
N ASN A 49 20.14 -59.11 22.48
CA ASN A 49 19.72 -60.50 22.62
C ASN A 49 20.12 -61.07 23.99
N PRO A 50 19.72 -60.44 25.11
CA PRO A 50 20.03 -60.95 26.44
C PRO A 50 19.16 -62.16 26.82
N ILE A 51 19.74 -63.04 27.68
CA ILE A 51 18.99 -64.02 28.40
C ILE A 51 18.82 -63.52 29.83
N LEU A 52 17.61 -63.35 30.27
CA LEU A 52 17.27 -62.79 31.58
C LEU A 52 16.71 -63.86 32.47
N SER A 53 17.10 -63.82 33.77
CA SER A 53 16.51 -64.66 34.83
C SER A 53 15.14 -64.08 35.29
N GLU A 54 14.37 -64.83 36.06
CA GLU A 54 13.13 -64.33 36.63
C GLU A 54 13.33 -63.08 37.53
N GLU A 55 14.49 -62.99 38.19
CA GLU A 55 14.83 -61.81 39.01
C GLU A 55 15.14 -60.60 38.16
N ASP A 56 15.85 -60.80 37.05
CA ASP A 56 16.16 -59.73 36.07
C ASP A 56 14.88 -59.18 35.44
N ILE A 57 13.93 -60.06 35.13
CA ILE A 57 12.64 -59.66 34.53
C ILE A 57 11.82 -58.73 35.45
N LYS A 58 11.90 -58.91 36.78
CA LYS A 58 11.23 -58.05 37.74
C LYS A 58 11.78 -56.63 37.73
N THR A 59 13.00 -56.44 37.26
CA THR A 59 13.65 -55.11 37.14
C THR A 59 13.39 -54.43 35.79
N VAL A 60 12.77 -55.11 34.83
CA VAL A 60 12.45 -54.57 33.50
C VAL A 60 11.14 -53.82 33.56
N GLU A 61 11.18 -52.51 33.31
CA GLU A 61 10.02 -51.67 33.19
C GLU A 61 9.41 -51.85 31.79
N ILE A 62 8.19 -52.38 31.74
CA ILE A 62 7.40 -52.48 30.51
C ILE A 62 6.67 -51.13 30.34
N LEU A 63 7.16 -50.31 29.39
CA LEU A 63 6.44 -49.10 29.01
C LEU A 63 5.20 -49.54 28.22
N GLU A 64 4.03 -49.33 28.81
CA GLU A 64 2.76 -49.77 28.21
C GLU A 64 2.68 -49.32 26.77
N LYS A 65 2.40 -50.25 25.88
CA LYS A 65 1.94 -49.92 24.53
C LYS A 65 0.61 -49.22 24.75
N LYS A 66 0.50 -47.96 24.34
CA LYS A 66 -0.83 -47.35 24.20
C LYS A 66 -1.61 -48.25 23.26
N SER A 67 -2.38 -49.20 23.83
CA SER A 67 -3.34 -49.97 23.05
C SER A 67 -4.29 -48.97 22.41
N PHE A 68 -4.52 -49.06 21.14
CA PHE A 68 -5.61 -48.33 20.49
C PHE A 68 -6.89 -48.82 21.16
N GLN A 69 -7.37 -48.04 22.11
CA GLN A 69 -8.67 -48.28 22.71
C GLN A 69 -9.70 -47.53 21.84
N PHE A 70 -10.57 -48.29 21.21
CA PHE A 70 -11.71 -47.73 20.47
C PHE A 70 -12.82 -47.22 21.43
N SER A 71 -12.46 -46.84 22.65
CA SER A 71 -13.34 -46.27 23.69
C SER A 71 -13.28 -44.73 23.71
N GLY A 72 -12.67 -44.09 22.70
CA GLY A 72 -12.62 -42.66 22.56
C GLY A 72 -14.00 -42.08 22.23
N ASP A 73 -14.17 -40.79 22.55
CA ASP A 73 -15.36 -40.03 22.20
C ASP A 73 -15.51 -39.95 20.67
N GLY A 74 -16.61 -40.48 20.16
CA GLY A 74 -16.88 -40.54 18.71
C GLY A 74 -17.06 -39.14 18.10
N GLU A 75 -17.59 -38.16 18.83
CA GLU A 75 -17.75 -36.79 18.39
C GLU A 75 -16.39 -36.10 18.21
N SER A 76 -15.48 -36.24 19.18
CA SER A 76 -14.11 -35.71 19.05
C SER A 76 -13.35 -36.35 17.90
N THR A 77 -13.54 -37.65 17.65
CA THR A 77 -12.93 -38.35 16.51
C THR A 77 -13.49 -37.85 15.19
N PHE A 78 -14.80 -37.66 15.10
CA PHE A 78 -15.45 -37.11 13.94
C PHE A 78 -14.96 -35.69 13.63
N LEU A 79 -14.96 -34.81 14.64
CA LEU A 79 -14.45 -33.43 14.51
C LEU A 79 -12.98 -33.38 14.06
N TYR A 80 -12.16 -34.31 14.59
CA TYR A 80 -10.76 -34.43 14.15
C TYR A 80 -10.65 -34.83 12.66
N LEU A 81 -11.41 -35.83 12.22
CA LEU A 81 -11.42 -36.26 10.81
C LEU A 81 -11.98 -35.18 9.90
N GLU A 82 -13.05 -34.48 10.29
CA GLU A 82 -13.63 -33.37 9.55
C GLU A 82 -12.65 -32.18 9.45
N SER A 83 -11.95 -31.88 10.54
CA SER A 83 -10.93 -30.81 10.50
C SER A 83 -9.81 -31.15 9.52
N HIS A 84 -9.39 -32.41 9.44
CA HIS A 84 -8.41 -32.85 8.44
C HIS A 84 -8.97 -32.83 7.02
N ARG A 85 -10.24 -33.19 6.83
CA ARG A 85 -10.92 -33.12 5.53
C ARG A 85 -10.99 -31.68 5.02
N ILE A 86 -11.41 -30.75 5.87
CA ILE A 86 -11.46 -29.33 5.57
C ILE A 86 -10.05 -28.79 5.26
N ARG A 87 -9.07 -29.11 6.11
CA ARG A 87 -7.69 -28.66 5.93
C ARG A 87 -7.06 -29.14 4.61
N ASN A 88 -7.45 -30.32 4.13
CA ASN A 88 -6.91 -30.90 2.89
C ASN A 88 -7.83 -30.68 1.69
N ALA A 89 -8.94 -29.95 1.83
CA ALA A 89 -9.91 -29.72 0.77
C ALA A 89 -9.29 -29.04 -0.47
N PHE A 90 -8.25 -28.18 -0.26
CA PHE A 90 -7.51 -27.55 -1.36
C PHE A 90 -6.88 -28.55 -2.34
N GLN A 91 -6.61 -29.79 -1.92
CA GLN A 91 -6.05 -30.84 -2.80
C GLN A 91 -7.07 -31.29 -3.86
N PHE A 92 -8.36 -31.09 -3.60
CA PHE A 92 -9.45 -31.50 -4.48
C PHE A 92 -10.15 -30.31 -5.17
N ASP A 93 -9.93 -29.10 -4.66
CA ASP A 93 -10.47 -27.86 -5.21
C ASP A 93 -9.33 -26.88 -5.50
N PRO A 94 -8.92 -26.75 -6.76
CA PRO A 94 -7.83 -25.84 -7.14
C PRO A 94 -8.15 -24.36 -6.91
N LEU A 95 -9.44 -23.99 -6.71
CA LEU A 95 -9.93 -22.64 -6.46
C LEU A 95 -10.49 -22.48 -5.04
N TYR A 96 -9.96 -23.21 -4.08
CA TYR A 96 -10.53 -23.30 -2.74
C TYR A 96 -10.68 -21.94 -2.06
N ALA A 97 -9.70 -21.05 -2.18
CA ALA A 97 -9.78 -19.71 -1.60
C ALA A 97 -10.95 -18.89 -2.18
N VAL A 98 -11.29 -19.09 -3.45
CA VAL A 98 -12.45 -18.43 -4.09
C VAL A 98 -13.73 -18.88 -3.42
N ASN A 99 -13.90 -20.18 -3.22
CA ASN A 99 -15.12 -20.76 -2.68
C ASN A 99 -15.37 -20.45 -1.20
N VAL A 100 -14.32 -20.18 -0.42
CA VAL A 100 -14.43 -19.87 1.02
C VAL A 100 -14.39 -18.39 1.35
N SER A 101 -14.08 -17.54 0.37
CA SER A 101 -14.05 -16.07 0.54
C SER A 101 -15.42 -15.45 0.28
N GLN A 102 -15.71 -14.33 0.93
CA GLN A 102 -16.94 -13.57 0.70
C GLN A 102 -16.74 -12.54 -0.42
N VAL A 103 -16.32 -13.04 -1.60
CA VAL A 103 -16.08 -12.24 -2.79
C VAL A 103 -16.58 -13.01 -4.02
N ASP A 104 -17.07 -12.28 -5.01
CA ASP A 104 -17.31 -12.80 -6.35
C ASP A 104 -16.13 -12.35 -7.24
N PRO A 105 -15.07 -13.16 -7.37
CA PRO A 105 -13.90 -12.75 -8.09
C PRO A 105 -14.14 -12.75 -9.60
N LEU A 106 -13.54 -11.78 -10.25
CA LEU A 106 -13.60 -11.62 -11.70
C LEU A 106 -12.55 -12.52 -12.39
N PRO A 107 -12.76 -12.89 -13.68
CA PRO A 107 -11.86 -13.79 -14.41
C PRO A 107 -10.39 -13.38 -14.30
N HIS A 108 -10.09 -12.11 -14.50
CA HIS A 108 -8.73 -11.58 -14.43
C HIS A 108 -8.10 -11.68 -13.02
N GLN A 109 -8.92 -11.68 -11.96
CA GLN A 109 -8.44 -11.83 -10.59
C GLN A 109 -8.05 -13.27 -10.30
N ILE A 110 -8.87 -14.22 -10.76
CA ILE A 110 -8.57 -15.65 -10.69
C ILE A 110 -7.32 -15.96 -11.50
N GLU A 111 -7.24 -15.48 -12.74
CA GLU A 111 -6.11 -15.67 -13.63
C GLU A 111 -4.80 -15.14 -13.00
N ALA A 112 -4.82 -13.93 -12.42
CA ALA A 112 -3.64 -13.35 -11.77
C ALA A 112 -3.11 -14.26 -10.67
N VAL A 113 -3.99 -14.75 -9.80
CA VAL A 113 -3.59 -15.57 -8.64
C VAL A 113 -3.16 -16.97 -9.08
N TYR A 114 -4.00 -17.66 -9.85
CA TYR A 114 -3.83 -19.09 -10.09
C TYR A 114 -2.97 -19.42 -11.31
N HIS A 115 -2.95 -18.55 -12.33
CA HIS A 115 -2.19 -18.77 -13.54
C HIS A 115 -0.81 -18.10 -13.51
N TYR A 116 -0.72 -16.87 -12.96
CA TYR A 116 0.55 -16.13 -12.96
C TYR A 116 1.32 -16.30 -11.64
N ILE A 117 0.68 -16.07 -10.48
CA ILE A 117 1.41 -15.96 -9.21
C ILE A 117 1.71 -17.34 -8.62
N LEU A 118 0.70 -18.20 -8.49
CA LEU A 118 0.84 -19.52 -7.83
C LEU A 118 1.63 -20.56 -8.64
N GLN A 119 1.94 -20.29 -9.91
CA GLN A 119 2.83 -21.14 -10.71
C GLN A 119 4.31 -20.99 -10.29
N ASN A 120 4.64 -19.92 -9.58
CA ASN A 120 6.00 -19.69 -9.11
C ASN A 120 6.25 -20.45 -7.80
N PRO A 121 7.29 -21.28 -7.71
CA PRO A 121 7.60 -22.03 -6.49
C PRO A 121 8.00 -21.10 -5.32
N ARG A 122 8.54 -19.93 -5.63
CA ARG A 122 8.81 -18.84 -4.69
C ARG A 122 8.12 -17.59 -5.20
N ILE A 123 7.13 -17.11 -4.46
CA ILE A 123 6.35 -15.94 -4.85
C ILE A 123 7.12 -14.68 -4.49
N ARG A 124 7.68 -14.02 -5.50
CA ARG A 124 8.25 -12.68 -5.46
C ARG A 124 7.74 -11.94 -6.67
N PHE A 125 6.61 -11.27 -6.51
CA PHE A 125 5.81 -10.85 -7.64
C PHE A 125 5.29 -9.42 -7.49
N LEU A 126 5.24 -8.68 -8.60
CA LEU A 126 4.63 -7.36 -8.69
C LEU A 126 3.31 -7.45 -9.47
N LEU A 127 2.23 -7.08 -8.82
CA LEU A 127 0.92 -6.93 -9.45
C LEU A 127 0.68 -5.45 -9.76
N ALA A 128 0.73 -5.11 -11.04
CA ALA A 128 0.75 -3.73 -11.53
C ALA A 128 -0.50 -3.36 -12.36
N ASP A 129 -1.62 -4.02 -12.12
CA ASP A 129 -2.90 -3.73 -12.77
C ASP A 129 -3.40 -2.32 -12.43
N ASP A 130 -4.19 -1.75 -13.31
CA ASP A 130 -4.75 -0.41 -13.18
C ASP A 130 -5.52 -0.19 -11.87
N PRO A 131 -5.67 1.09 -11.41
CA PRO A 131 -6.43 1.40 -10.21
C PRO A 131 -7.88 0.95 -10.33
N GLY A 132 -8.39 0.21 -9.33
CA GLY A 132 -9.76 -0.31 -9.33
C GLY A 132 -9.96 -1.68 -9.99
N ALA A 133 -8.90 -2.34 -10.50
CA ALA A 133 -8.96 -3.73 -11.00
C ALA A 133 -9.10 -4.77 -9.88
N GLY A 134 -9.03 -4.37 -8.60
CA GLY A 134 -9.22 -5.28 -7.46
C GLY A 134 -7.94 -5.94 -6.96
N LYS A 135 -6.80 -5.26 -6.98
CA LYS A 135 -5.51 -5.78 -6.48
C LYS A 135 -5.59 -6.31 -5.04
N THR A 136 -6.35 -5.63 -4.16
CA THR A 136 -6.59 -6.09 -2.78
C THR A 136 -7.31 -7.45 -2.75
N ILE A 137 -8.26 -7.67 -3.67
CA ILE A 137 -8.96 -8.96 -3.80
C ILE A 137 -7.99 -10.05 -4.23
N MET A 138 -7.15 -9.79 -5.24
CA MET A 138 -6.14 -10.75 -5.70
C MET A 138 -5.14 -11.09 -4.59
N ALA A 139 -4.69 -10.08 -3.83
CA ALA A 139 -3.81 -10.30 -2.68
C ALA A 139 -4.48 -11.12 -1.57
N GLY A 140 -5.75 -10.86 -1.27
CA GLY A 140 -6.53 -11.62 -0.29
C GLY A 140 -6.78 -13.06 -0.72
N LEU A 141 -7.10 -13.30 -1.99
CA LEU A 141 -7.23 -14.65 -2.55
C LEU A 141 -5.92 -15.43 -2.47
N LEU A 142 -4.81 -14.81 -2.85
CA LEU A 142 -3.47 -15.42 -2.75
C LEU A 142 -3.11 -15.78 -1.31
N LEU A 143 -3.32 -14.83 -0.39
CA LEU A 143 -3.08 -15.02 1.03
C LEU A 143 -3.91 -16.22 1.56
N LYS A 144 -5.19 -16.25 1.24
CA LYS A 144 -6.11 -17.30 1.66
C LYS A 144 -5.68 -18.67 1.13
N GLU A 145 -5.33 -18.74 -0.15
CA GLU A 145 -4.86 -19.97 -0.80
C GLU A 145 -3.59 -20.50 -0.15
N LEU A 146 -2.59 -19.65 0.09
CA LEU A 146 -1.33 -20.05 0.72
C LEU A 146 -1.52 -20.48 2.18
N LYS A 147 -2.43 -19.85 2.92
CA LYS A 147 -2.78 -20.28 4.30
C LYS A 147 -3.42 -21.65 4.30
N TYR A 148 -4.38 -21.92 3.43
CA TYR A 148 -5.03 -23.23 3.37
C TYR A 148 -4.07 -24.34 2.95
N ARG A 149 -3.08 -24.03 2.09
CA ARG A 149 -2.00 -24.95 1.76
C ARG A 149 -0.98 -25.14 2.89
N GLY A 150 -1.11 -24.39 3.98
CA GLY A 150 -0.18 -24.44 5.12
C GLY A 150 1.21 -23.89 4.81
N LEU A 151 1.33 -23.04 3.79
CA LEU A 151 2.60 -22.46 3.36
C LEU A 151 2.95 -21.16 4.09
N ILE A 152 1.94 -20.45 4.63
CA ILE A 152 2.12 -19.19 5.35
C ILE A 152 1.27 -19.17 6.62
N GLU A 153 1.83 -18.58 7.67
CA GLU A 153 1.16 -18.29 8.94
C GLU A 153 1.41 -16.84 9.36
N ARG A 154 2.67 -16.38 9.19
CA ARG A 154 3.10 -15.05 9.59
C ARG A 154 3.07 -14.09 8.40
N ILE A 155 2.18 -13.09 8.48
CA ILE A 155 1.87 -12.21 7.35
C ILE A 155 1.95 -10.75 7.78
N ALA A 156 2.72 -9.95 7.05
CA ALA A 156 2.79 -8.50 7.22
C ALA A 156 2.24 -7.79 5.98
N ILE A 157 1.28 -6.90 6.18
CA ILE A 157 0.76 -5.99 5.15
C ILE A 157 1.31 -4.60 5.41
N ILE A 158 2.05 -4.04 4.46
CA ILE A 158 2.60 -2.71 4.51
C ILE A 158 1.83 -1.84 3.52
N ALA A 159 1.11 -0.84 4.02
CA ALA A 159 0.22 -0.01 3.21
C ALA A 159 0.42 1.49 3.52
N PRO A 160 0.00 2.41 2.64
CA PRO A 160 -0.10 3.82 2.99
C PRO A 160 -0.95 4.04 4.26
N GLY A 161 -0.59 5.04 5.08
CA GLY A 161 -1.22 5.27 6.39
C GLY A 161 -2.74 5.34 6.34
N HIS A 162 -3.30 6.00 5.32
CA HIS A 162 -4.74 6.16 5.12
C HIS A 162 -5.47 4.90 4.62
N LEU A 163 -4.74 3.86 4.15
CA LEU A 163 -5.32 2.60 3.67
C LEU A 163 -5.31 1.48 4.72
N LYS A 164 -4.65 1.67 5.88
CA LYS A 164 -4.55 0.63 6.92
C LYS A 164 -5.92 0.10 7.36
N ASP A 165 -6.84 1.02 7.65
CA ASP A 165 -8.19 0.65 8.14
C ASP A 165 -9.03 0.00 7.03
N GLN A 166 -8.83 0.41 5.77
CA GLN A 166 -9.45 -0.24 4.62
C GLN A 166 -8.94 -1.68 4.48
N TRP A 167 -7.62 -1.90 4.55
CA TRP A 167 -7.04 -3.23 4.53
C TRP A 167 -7.56 -4.11 5.66
N LEU A 168 -7.61 -3.57 6.90
CA LEU A 168 -8.14 -4.27 8.06
C LEU A 168 -9.58 -4.72 7.82
N ARG A 169 -10.43 -3.81 7.36
CA ARG A 169 -11.84 -4.08 7.08
C ARG A 169 -12.01 -5.10 5.95
N GLU A 170 -11.31 -4.92 4.82
CA GLU A 170 -11.43 -5.83 3.68
C GLU A 170 -10.93 -7.24 4.00
N MET A 171 -9.83 -7.38 4.74
CA MET A 171 -9.34 -8.69 5.18
C MET A 171 -10.34 -9.37 6.10
N LYS A 172 -10.95 -8.64 7.02
CA LYS A 172 -11.95 -9.18 7.95
C LYS A 172 -13.25 -9.55 7.25
N GLU A 173 -13.84 -8.64 6.48
CA GLU A 173 -15.16 -8.81 5.88
C GLU A 173 -15.16 -9.79 4.71
N LYS A 174 -14.17 -9.71 3.83
CA LYS A 174 -14.11 -10.49 2.59
C LYS A 174 -13.40 -11.83 2.74
N PHE A 175 -12.37 -11.88 3.58
CA PHE A 175 -11.50 -13.05 3.73
C PHE A 175 -11.56 -13.70 5.11
N GLN A 176 -12.30 -13.12 6.07
CA GLN A 176 -12.40 -13.61 7.46
C GLN A 176 -11.03 -13.74 8.13
N GLU A 177 -10.12 -12.80 7.84
CA GLU A 177 -8.78 -12.76 8.40
C GLU A 177 -8.66 -11.65 9.45
N ASN A 178 -8.04 -11.97 10.58
CA ASN A 178 -7.88 -11.04 11.69
C ASN A 178 -6.46 -10.49 11.74
N PHE A 179 -6.30 -9.26 11.31
CA PHE A 179 -5.06 -8.52 11.39
C PHE A 179 -5.06 -7.55 12.58
N SER A 180 -3.88 -7.21 13.07
CA SER A 180 -3.66 -6.16 14.06
C SER A 180 -2.91 -5.00 13.43
N ILE A 181 -3.40 -3.77 13.60
CA ILE A 181 -2.64 -2.58 13.18
C ILE A 181 -1.54 -2.32 14.21
N ILE A 182 -0.30 -2.17 13.74
CA ILE A 182 0.83 -1.76 14.55
C ILE A 182 1.15 -0.30 14.26
N ASP A 183 1.13 0.51 15.31
CA ASP A 183 1.47 1.92 15.28
C ASP A 183 2.38 2.29 16.47
N ARG A 184 2.71 3.57 16.62
CA ARG A 184 3.57 4.04 17.70
C ARG A 184 2.98 3.70 19.08
N ASN A 185 1.68 3.91 19.26
CA ASN A 185 1.02 3.63 20.52
C ASN A 185 1.11 2.15 20.91
N THR A 186 0.99 1.25 19.93
CA THR A 186 1.12 -0.20 20.14
C THR A 186 2.53 -0.54 20.60
N MET A 187 3.57 0.02 19.97
CA MET A 187 4.97 -0.23 20.36
C MET A 187 5.28 0.34 21.75
N ASP A 188 4.77 1.52 22.06
CA ASP A 188 5.03 2.19 23.34
C ASP A 188 4.29 1.49 24.51
N THR A 189 3.13 0.89 24.24
CA THR A 189 2.33 0.17 25.26
C THR A 189 2.94 -1.20 25.59
N GLU A 190 3.57 -1.85 24.64
CA GLU A 190 4.19 -3.18 24.80
C GLU A 190 5.72 -3.06 25.00
N TRP A 191 6.15 -2.06 25.79
CA TRP A 191 7.55 -1.80 26.08
C TRP A 191 8.31 -3.05 26.56
N GLY A 192 9.48 -3.29 25.97
CA GLY A 192 10.36 -4.42 26.33
C GLY A 192 10.06 -5.72 25.58
N LYS A 193 9.05 -5.75 24.70
CA LYS A 193 8.77 -6.87 23.80
C LYS A 193 8.81 -6.40 22.34
N ASN A 194 9.25 -7.27 21.46
CA ASN A 194 9.15 -7.00 20.03
C ASN A 194 7.77 -7.42 19.53
N VAL A 195 6.89 -6.44 19.32
CA VAL A 195 5.50 -6.66 18.84
C VAL A 195 5.42 -7.44 17.52
N PHE A 196 6.48 -7.41 16.72
CA PHE A 196 6.55 -8.11 15.43
C PHE A 196 6.91 -9.60 15.58
N THR A 197 7.43 -10.04 16.71
CA THR A 197 7.67 -11.46 16.98
C THR A 197 6.44 -12.14 17.57
N ASP A 198 5.63 -11.41 18.31
CA ASP A 198 4.49 -11.96 19.07
C ASP A 198 3.20 -12.05 18.25
N ARG A 199 3.12 -11.37 17.11
CA ARG A 199 1.92 -11.31 16.28
C ARG A 199 2.15 -11.93 14.90
N ASN A 200 1.20 -12.78 14.49
CA ASN A 200 1.30 -13.49 13.21
C ASN A 200 0.70 -12.72 12.03
N GLN A 201 -0.25 -11.82 12.26
CA GLN A 201 -0.91 -11.05 11.19
C GLN A 201 -0.95 -9.58 11.55
N VAL A 202 -0.19 -8.76 10.82
CA VAL A 202 -0.02 -7.34 11.12
C VAL A 202 -0.25 -6.45 9.89
N ILE A 203 -0.78 -5.25 10.14
CA ILE A 203 -0.85 -4.17 9.16
C ILE A 203 -0.04 -3.00 9.70
N ILE A 204 0.87 -2.47 8.89
CA ILE A 204 1.79 -1.40 9.26
C ILE A 204 1.73 -0.31 8.20
N SER A 205 1.82 0.97 8.60
CA SER A 205 1.97 2.01 7.57
C SER A 205 3.39 2.05 7.02
N LEU A 206 3.51 2.33 5.72
CA LEU A 206 4.80 2.46 5.04
C LEU A 206 5.68 3.50 5.72
N ASP A 207 5.09 4.63 6.14
CA ASP A 207 5.82 5.73 6.79
C ASP A 207 6.23 5.43 8.23
N PHE A 208 5.52 4.57 8.90
CA PHE A 208 5.91 4.07 10.22
C PHE A 208 6.97 2.98 10.09
N ALA A 209 6.80 2.04 9.16
CA ALA A 209 7.73 0.93 8.96
C ALA A 209 9.15 1.38 8.56
N LYS A 210 9.30 2.52 7.85
CA LYS A 210 10.60 3.06 7.43
C LYS A 210 11.41 3.74 8.54
N GLN A 211 10.85 3.95 9.75
CA GLN A 211 11.56 4.56 10.86
C GLN A 211 12.64 3.61 11.39
N ASP A 212 13.81 4.15 11.77
CA ASP A 212 14.98 3.34 12.10
C ASP A 212 14.75 2.35 13.24
N ASP A 213 14.02 2.76 14.28
CA ASP A 213 13.67 1.93 15.44
C ASP A 213 12.68 0.82 15.06
N VAL A 214 11.74 1.10 14.16
CA VAL A 214 10.77 0.12 13.65
C VAL A 214 11.46 -0.87 12.71
N MET A 215 12.34 -0.38 11.81
CA MET A 215 13.16 -1.24 10.95
C MET A 215 14.05 -2.17 11.75
N PHE A 216 14.64 -1.68 12.85
CA PHE A 216 15.42 -2.50 13.77
C PHE A 216 14.58 -3.61 14.39
N ALA A 217 13.37 -3.31 14.87
CA ALA A 217 12.45 -4.31 15.43
C ALA A 217 11.95 -5.31 14.38
N LEU A 218 11.71 -4.86 13.14
CA LEU A 218 11.34 -5.73 12.01
C LEU A 218 12.45 -6.69 11.62
N LYS A 219 13.72 -6.27 11.69
CA LYS A 219 14.88 -7.08 11.30
C LYS A 219 14.98 -8.39 12.08
N ASP A 220 14.59 -8.38 13.33
CA ASP A 220 14.62 -9.56 14.20
C ASP A 220 13.38 -10.46 14.04
N SER A 221 12.42 -10.05 13.20
CA SER A 221 11.23 -10.83 12.88
C SER A 221 11.41 -11.59 11.56
N LYS A 222 10.74 -12.73 11.45
CA LYS A 222 10.66 -13.49 10.19
C LYS A 222 9.21 -13.57 9.75
N TRP A 223 8.98 -13.36 8.47
CA TRP A 223 7.66 -13.38 7.88
C TRP A 223 7.58 -14.44 6.78
N ASP A 224 6.47 -15.16 6.74
CA ASP A 224 6.24 -16.06 5.61
C ASP A 224 5.88 -15.27 4.37
N MET A 225 5.03 -14.21 4.54
CA MET A 225 4.60 -13.36 3.46
C MET A 225 4.57 -11.88 3.85
N CYS A 226 5.12 -11.03 2.98
CA CYS A 226 4.96 -9.60 3.02
C CYS A 226 4.17 -9.11 1.80
N ILE A 227 3.12 -8.34 2.03
CA ILE A 227 2.34 -7.65 0.99
C ILE A 227 2.62 -6.16 1.13
N VAL A 228 3.05 -5.50 0.07
CA VAL A 228 3.32 -4.06 0.09
C VAL A 228 2.41 -3.37 -0.91
N ASP A 229 1.52 -2.51 -0.40
CA ASP A 229 0.64 -1.70 -1.24
C ASP A 229 1.29 -0.36 -1.58
N GLU A 230 0.98 0.16 -2.78
CA GLU A 230 1.65 1.32 -3.38
C GLU A 230 3.19 1.19 -3.36
N ALA A 231 3.67 -0.01 -3.67
CA ALA A 231 5.08 -0.39 -3.56
C ALA A 231 6.02 0.46 -4.44
N HIS A 232 5.51 1.15 -5.48
CA HIS A 232 6.29 2.09 -6.29
C HIS A 232 6.92 3.23 -5.47
N LYS A 233 6.44 3.47 -4.25
CA LYS A 233 7.05 4.42 -3.31
C LYS A 233 8.41 3.94 -2.77
N MET A 234 8.74 2.65 -2.89
CA MET A 234 10.05 2.09 -2.55
C MET A 234 11.03 2.26 -3.72
N SER A 235 11.40 3.49 -4.02
CA SER A 235 12.21 3.83 -5.18
C SER A 235 13.66 4.16 -4.84
N ALA A 236 14.56 3.89 -5.78
CA ALA A 236 15.95 4.33 -5.77
C ALA A 236 16.27 5.01 -7.11
N TYR A 237 17.21 5.93 -7.10
CA TYR A 237 17.58 6.73 -8.27
C TYR A 237 19.05 6.58 -8.58
N ARG A 238 19.40 6.48 -9.86
CA ARG A 238 20.78 6.44 -10.30
C ARG A 238 21.21 7.81 -10.81
N TYR A 239 22.27 8.34 -10.25
CA TYR A 239 22.93 9.58 -10.69
C TYR A 239 24.38 9.24 -11.10
N GLY A 240 24.58 9.03 -12.41
CA GLY A 240 25.85 8.51 -12.92
C GLY A 240 26.17 7.11 -12.39
N GLU A 241 27.28 6.95 -11.68
CA GLU A 241 27.63 5.65 -11.05
C GLU A 241 27.04 5.44 -9.66
N LYS A 242 26.50 6.49 -9.02
CA LYS A 242 26.00 6.44 -7.65
C LYS A 242 24.50 6.15 -7.65
N ILE A 243 24.10 5.16 -6.84
CA ILE A 243 22.68 4.87 -6.55
C ILE A 243 22.30 5.57 -5.24
N SER A 244 21.30 6.45 -5.30
CA SER A 244 20.69 7.08 -4.15
C SER A 244 19.47 6.28 -3.73
N LYS A 245 19.48 5.71 -2.53
CA LYS A 245 18.40 4.90 -1.97
C LYS A 245 17.58 5.75 -1.01
N THR A 246 16.27 5.73 -1.17
CA THR A 246 15.35 6.32 -0.19
C THR A 246 15.24 5.44 1.06
N GLN A 247 14.75 5.98 2.18
CA GLN A 247 14.47 5.16 3.37
C GLN A 247 13.43 4.06 3.09
N ARG A 248 12.47 4.31 2.20
CA ARG A 248 11.50 3.32 1.76
C ARG A 248 12.12 2.22 0.92
N TYR A 249 13.12 2.53 0.11
CA TYR A 249 13.89 1.52 -0.61
C TYR A 249 14.67 0.63 0.36
N ALA A 250 15.32 1.21 1.37
CA ALA A 250 16.01 0.46 2.42
C ALA A 250 15.04 -0.46 3.20
N LEU A 251 13.82 0.00 3.48
CA LEU A 251 12.76 -0.85 4.02
C LEU A 251 12.43 -2.01 3.07
N GLY A 252 12.33 -1.75 1.76
CA GLY A 252 12.10 -2.79 0.75
C GLY A 252 13.20 -3.87 0.76
N GLU A 253 14.46 -3.47 0.85
CA GLU A 253 15.59 -4.40 0.99
C GLU A 253 15.49 -5.24 2.28
N LEU A 254 15.12 -4.60 3.40
CA LEU A 254 14.89 -5.31 4.65
C LEU A 254 13.77 -6.35 4.51
N LEU A 255 12.60 -5.95 4.01
CA LEU A 255 11.46 -6.86 3.81
C LEU A 255 11.84 -8.02 2.88
N SER A 256 12.61 -7.74 1.83
CA SER A 256 13.12 -8.76 0.92
C SER A 256 14.02 -9.79 1.60
N SER A 257 14.72 -9.40 2.65
CA SER A 257 15.62 -10.27 3.41
C SER A 257 14.92 -11.11 4.48
N ILE A 258 13.82 -10.61 5.06
CA ILE A 258 13.12 -11.25 6.20
C ILE A 258 11.85 -12.00 5.80
N ALA A 259 11.38 -11.87 4.55
CA ALA A 259 10.17 -12.53 4.06
C ALA A 259 10.50 -13.62 3.03
N ASN A 260 9.79 -14.76 3.14
CA ASN A 260 9.88 -15.83 2.16
C ASN A 260 9.16 -15.47 0.86
N TYR A 261 7.90 -15.05 0.97
CA TYR A 261 7.06 -14.61 -0.14
C TYR A 261 6.84 -13.09 -0.09
N ILE A 262 6.89 -12.45 -1.24
CA ILE A 262 6.69 -11.00 -1.37
C ILE A 262 5.72 -10.74 -2.51
N LEU A 263 4.67 -9.96 -2.21
CA LEU A 263 3.75 -9.43 -3.19
C LEU A 263 3.75 -7.91 -3.14
N PHE A 264 4.22 -7.29 -4.20
CA PHE A 264 4.13 -5.86 -4.41
C PHE A 264 2.86 -5.52 -5.20
N LEU A 265 2.14 -4.52 -4.75
CA LEU A 265 0.95 -3.99 -5.41
C LEU A 265 1.20 -2.54 -5.80
N THR A 266 0.92 -2.20 -7.05
CA THR A 266 0.92 -0.81 -7.50
C THR A 266 0.06 -0.66 -8.74
N ALA A 267 -0.48 0.53 -8.97
CA ALA A 267 -1.09 0.86 -10.27
C ALA A 267 -0.09 1.51 -11.23
N THR A 268 1.05 1.95 -10.72
CA THR A 268 2.02 2.79 -11.42
C THR A 268 3.42 2.28 -11.18
N PRO A 269 3.83 1.21 -11.86
CA PRO A 269 5.08 0.51 -11.57
C PRO A 269 6.34 1.35 -11.83
N HIS A 270 6.27 2.36 -12.71
CA HIS A 270 7.41 3.24 -13.00
C HIS A 270 6.93 4.68 -13.27
N ARG A 271 7.80 5.65 -13.01
CA ARG A 271 7.57 7.09 -13.23
C ARG A 271 8.16 7.59 -14.56
N GLY A 272 8.38 6.70 -15.53
CA GLY A 272 9.00 7.04 -16.83
C GLY A 272 10.50 6.78 -16.91
N ASP A 273 11.19 6.51 -15.80
CA ASP A 273 12.61 6.13 -15.77
C ASP A 273 12.75 4.59 -15.71
N PRO A 274 13.26 3.94 -16.79
CA PRO A 274 13.45 2.49 -16.84
C PRO A 274 14.45 1.98 -15.78
N GLU A 275 15.47 2.77 -15.45
CA GLU A 275 16.46 2.37 -14.45
C GLU A 275 15.86 2.39 -13.03
N ASN A 276 15.04 3.37 -12.71
CA ASN A 276 14.29 3.38 -11.46
C ASN A 276 13.39 2.14 -11.32
N PHE A 277 12.73 1.75 -12.42
CA PHE A 277 11.90 0.55 -12.43
C PHE A 277 12.72 -0.73 -12.29
N ARG A 278 13.88 -0.82 -12.92
CA ARG A 278 14.80 -1.95 -12.76
C ARG A 278 15.26 -2.09 -11.31
N LEU A 279 15.70 -0.99 -10.69
CA LEU A 279 16.09 -0.97 -9.28
C LEU A 279 14.94 -1.36 -8.35
N PHE A 280 13.72 -0.96 -8.68
CA PHE A 280 12.53 -1.37 -7.92
C PHE A 280 12.28 -2.89 -8.02
N LEU A 281 12.45 -3.49 -9.20
CA LEU A 281 12.35 -4.94 -9.38
C LEU A 281 13.48 -5.71 -8.69
N ASP A 282 14.65 -5.11 -8.51
CA ASP A 282 15.75 -5.69 -7.71
C ASP A 282 15.36 -5.94 -6.25
N LEU A 283 14.33 -5.27 -5.71
CA LEU A 283 13.78 -5.58 -4.40
C LEU A 283 13.05 -6.94 -4.35
N LEU A 284 12.50 -7.39 -5.47
CA LEU A 284 11.86 -8.71 -5.59
C LEU A 284 12.92 -9.79 -5.82
N GLU A 285 13.73 -9.64 -6.86
CA GLU A 285 14.78 -10.61 -7.20
C GLU A 285 16.04 -9.84 -7.64
N PRO A 286 17.03 -9.69 -6.75
CA PRO A 286 18.23 -8.92 -7.02
C PRO A 286 19.01 -9.45 -8.24
N GLY A 287 19.31 -8.57 -9.19
CA GLY A 287 20.09 -8.88 -10.38
C GLY A 287 19.36 -9.67 -11.46
N PHE A 288 18.05 -9.87 -11.35
CA PHE A 288 17.26 -10.57 -12.38
C PHE A 288 17.34 -9.87 -13.74
N PHE A 289 17.22 -8.54 -13.77
CA PHE A 289 17.47 -7.74 -14.97
C PHE A 289 18.83 -7.07 -14.86
N ALA A 290 19.79 -7.54 -15.64
CA ALA A 290 21.17 -7.00 -15.63
C ALA A 290 21.22 -5.54 -16.09
N ASN A 291 20.33 -5.15 -17.03
CA ASN A 291 20.24 -3.80 -17.60
C ASN A 291 18.80 -3.47 -18.02
N THR A 292 18.58 -2.22 -18.44
CA THR A 292 17.29 -1.70 -18.87
C THR A 292 16.82 -2.26 -20.22
N GLU A 293 17.76 -2.69 -21.08
CA GLU A 293 17.46 -3.31 -22.38
C GLU A 293 16.75 -4.66 -22.17
N MET A 294 17.30 -5.53 -21.31
CA MET A 294 16.67 -6.83 -20.97
C MET A 294 15.28 -6.65 -20.37
N LEU A 295 15.10 -5.64 -19.51
CA LEU A 295 13.79 -5.31 -18.95
C LEU A 295 12.82 -4.89 -20.07
N SER A 296 13.25 -4.04 -20.97
CA SER A 296 12.43 -3.54 -22.09
C SER A 296 12.02 -4.67 -23.04
N GLU A 297 12.94 -5.58 -23.36
CA GLU A 297 12.66 -6.78 -24.16
C GLU A 297 11.65 -7.70 -23.51
N SER A 298 11.79 -7.95 -22.19
CA SER A 298 10.86 -8.78 -21.43
C SER A 298 9.44 -8.18 -21.41
N ILE A 299 9.33 -6.85 -21.29
CA ILE A 299 8.04 -6.15 -21.37
C ILE A 299 7.41 -6.29 -22.76
N GLN A 300 8.19 -6.12 -23.83
CA GLN A 300 7.71 -6.21 -25.20
C GLN A 300 7.24 -7.62 -25.57
N ASN A 301 7.97 -8.63 -25.13
CA ASN A 301 7.66 -10.04 -25.39
C ASN A 301 6.53 -10.58 -24.52
N LYS A 302 6.04 -9.81 -23.54
CA LYS A 302 5.05 -10.24 -22.52
C LYS A 302 5.48 -11.50 -21.75
N ASP A 303 6.77 -11.78 -21.70
CA ASP A 303 7.38 -12.90 -21.00
C ASP A 303 8.09 -12.39 -19.75
N ASN A 304 7.30 -12.19 -18.68
CA ASN A 304 7.83 -11.65 -17.45
C ASN A 304 7.35 -12.44 -16.23
N PRO A 305 8.21 -13.20 -15.57
CA PRO A 305 7.85 -14.00 -14.41
C PRO A 305 7.72 -13.17 -13.12
N LEU A 306 8.20 -11.90 -13.10
CA LEU A 306 8.23 -11.08 -11.90
C LEU A 306 7.06 -10.13 -11.76
N PHE A 307 6.36 -9.79 -12.85
CA PHE A 307 5.23 -8.87 -12.76
C PHE A 307 4.14 -9.12 -13.80
N LEU A 308 2.92 -8.71 -13.44
CA LEU A 308 1.75 -8.68 -14.31
C LEU A 308 1.21 -7.26 -14.36
N ARG A 309 0.98 -6.75 -15.57
CA ARG A 309 0.33 -5.46 -15.80
C ARG A 309 -0.75 -5.61 -16.86
N ARG A 310 -1.98 -5.24 -16.52
CA ARG A 310 -3.13 -5.24 -17.44
C ARG A 310 -3.86 -3.91 -17.35
N LEU A 311 -4.37 -3.46 -18.48
CA LEU A 311 -5.19 -2.26 -18.59
C LEU A 311 -6.67 -2.63 -18.38
N LYS A 312 -7.44 -1.72 -17.83
CA LYS A 312 -8.88 -1.92 -17.59
C LYS A 312 -9.66 -2.21 -18.86
N GLU A 313 -9.26 -1.58 -19.94
CA GLU A 313 -9.88 -1.74 -21.26
C GLU A 313 -9.76 -3.17 -21.80
N ASP A 314 -8.77 -3.92 -21.36
CA ASP A 314 -8.52 -5.30 -21.77
C ASP A 314 -9.27 -6.33 -20.90
N LEU A 315 -9.83 -5.89 -19.76
CA LEU A 315 -10.43 -6.79 -18.78
C LEU A 315 -11.89 -7.14 -19.16
N LYS A 316 -12.16 -8.44 -19.21
CA LYS A 316 -13.46 -8.99 -19.61
C LYS A 316 -14.01 -9.91 -18.52
N ASP A 317 -15.34 -10.01 -18.47
CA ASP A 317 -16.05 -10.96 -17.63
C ASP A 317 -16.04 -12.39 -18.20
N PHE A 318 -16.76 -13.33 -17.57
CA PHE A 318 -16.86 -14.72 -18.00
C PHE A 318 -17.64 -14.89 -19.32
N GLU A 319 -18.43 -13.90 -19.73
CA GLU A 319 -19.17 -13.87 -20.99
C GLU A 319 -18.41 -13.12 -22.10
N ASN A 320 -17.15 -12.74 -21.82
CA ASN A 320 -16.26 -11.97 -22.70
C ASN A 320 -16.73 -10.53 -22.98
N ALA A 321 -17.61 -9.99 -22.13
CA ALA A 321 -18.03 -8.59 -22.16
C ALA A 321 -17.04 -7.71 -21.34
N PRO A 322 -16.84 -6.43 -21.71
CA PRO A 322 -16.01 -5.51 -20.94
C PRO A 322 -16.52 -5.36 -19.51
N ILE A 323 -15.63 -5.50 -18.53
CA ILE A 323 -15.96 -5.35 -17.10
C ILE A 323 -16.20 -3.88 -16.72
N PHE A 324 -15.46 -2.98 -17.38
CA PHE A 324 -15.55 -1.55 -17.11
C PHE A 324 -16.31 -0.85 -18.22
N PRO A 325 -17.22 0.08 -17.88
CA PRO A 325 -17.92 0.87 -18.89
C PRO A 325 -16.92 1.75 -19.65
N PRO A 326 -17.29 2.26 -20.85
CA PRO A 326 -16.47 3.22 -21.56
C PRO A 326 -16.16 4.46 -20.72
N ARG A 327 -15.02 5.08 -20.96
CA ARG A 327 -14.68 6.38 -20.39
C ARG A 327 -14.45 7.41 -21.51
N LYS A 328 -15.02 8.58 -21.34
CA LYS A 328 -14.83 9.72 -22.22
C LYS A 328 -14.01 10.79 -21.49
N VAL A 329 -12.86 11.13 -22.05
CA VAL A 329 -11.99 12.13 -21.46
C VAL A 329 -11.93 13.33 -22.41
N GLU A 330 -12.34 14.48 -21.92
CA GLU A 330 -12.29 15.75 -22.66
C GLU A 330 -11.37 16.74 -21.97
N THR A 331 -10.55 17.43 -22.75
CA THR A 331 -9.69 18.52 -22.25
C THR A 331 -10.28 19.85 -22.68
N ILE A 332 -10.68 20.66 -21.71
CA ILE A 332 -11.26 21.98 -21.95
C ILE A 332 -10.14 22.99 -22.09
N LYS A 333 -10.05 23.62 -23.24
CA LYS A 333 -9.10 24.69 -23.50
C LYS A 333 -9.79 26.03 -23.32
N TYR A 334 -9.18 26.92 -22.57
CA TYR A 334 -9.67 28.27 -22.37
C TYR A 334 -8.55 29.30 -22.53
N TYR A 335 -8.92 30.53 -22.74
CA TYR A 335 -8.01 31.66 -22.86
C TYR A 335 -8.19 32.58 -21.65
N LEU A 336 -7.09 32.92 -21.01
CA LEU A 336 -7.09 33.85 -19.90
C LEU A 336 -7.61 35.26 -20.38
N SER A 337 -8.40 35.91 -19.54
CA SER A 337 -8.75 37.32 -19.72
C SER A 337 -7.51 38.22 -19.67
N GLU A 338 -7.60 39.46 -20.12
CA GLU A 338 -6.45 40.38 -20.09
C GLU A 338 -5.94 40.64 -18.66
N ASP A 339 -6.84 40.71 -17.69
CA ASP A 339 -6.48 40.89 -16.28
C ASP A 339 -5.77 39.63 -15.73
N GLU A 340 -6.27 38.42 -16.05
CA GLU A 340 -5.63 37.15 -15.67
C GLU A 340 -4.27 37.00 -16.33
N LYS A 341 -4.11 37.37 -17.62
CA LYS A 341 -2.83 37.36 -18.30
C LYS A 341 -1.81 38.30 -17.66
N CYS A 342 -2.26 39.50 -17.26
CA CYS A 342 -1.41 40.46 -16.56
C CYS A 342 -0.86 39.86 -15.26
N LEU A 343 -1.71 39.25 -14.43
CA LEU A 343 -1.31 38.58 -13.21
C LEU A 343 -0.39 37.38 -13.51
N TYR A 344 -0.77 36.53 -14.49
CA TYR A 344 -0.02 35.36 -14.87
C TYR A 344 1.41 35.72 -15.32
N ASN A 345 1.53 36.72 -16.20
CA ASN A 345 2.83 37.19 -16.69
C ASN A 345 3.66 37.78 -15.55
N ALA A 346 3.07 38.64 -14.71
CA ALA A 346 3.78 39.26 -13.60
C ALA A 346 4.32 38.26 -12.58
N VAL A 347 3.54 37.22 -12.24
CA VAL A 347 3.98 36.14 -11.35
C VAL A 347 5.01 35.25 -12.05
N THR A 348 4.82 34.96 -13.34
CA THR A 348 5.78 34.15 -14.13
C THR A 348 7.14 34.86 -14.24
N ASP A 349 7.15 36.17 -14.51
CA ASP A 349 8.39 36.97 -14.56
C ASP A 349 9.10 36.97 -13.19
N TYR A 350 8.34 37.11 -12.11
CA TYR A 350 8.88 37.00 -10.76
C TYR A 350 9.51 35.63 -10.52
N VAL A 351 8.78 34.55 -10.84
CA VAL A 351 9.26 33.18 -10.68
C VAL A 351 10.52 32.96 -11.53
N GLN A 352 10.52 33.33 -12.81
CA GLN A 352 11.68 33.13 -13.71
C GLN A 352 12.93 33.89 -13.24
N LYS A 353 12.78 35.15 -12.83
CA LYS A 353 13.90 35.95 -12.33
C LYS A 353 14.57 35.29 -11.13
N HIS A 354 13.79 34.87 -10.14
CA HIS A 354 14.31 34.26 -8.92
C HIS A 354 14.74 32.80 -9.12
N PHE A 355 14.07 32.06 -10.02
CA PHE A 355 14.41 30.70 -10.41
C PHE A 355 15.78 30.65 -11.09
N ASN A 356 16.02 31.47 -12.09
CA ASN A 356 17.31 31.51 -12.80
C ASN A 356 18.44 31.87 -11.83
N ARG A 357 18.22 32.86 -10.96
CA ARG A 357 19.17 33.23 -9.93
C ARG A 357 19.48 32.08 -8.93
N ALA A 358 18.45 31.34 -8.53
CA ALA A 358 18.60 30.19 -7.65
C ALA A 358 19.31 29.02 -8.36
N LEU A 359 19.05 28.81 -9.63
CA LEU A 359 19.66 27.74 -10.43
C LEU A 359 21.15 28.00 -10.65
N GLU A 360 21.55 29.24 -11.01
CA GLU A 360 22.94 29.66 -11.15
C GLU A 360 23.75 29.46 -9.87
N LYS A 361 23.11 29.51 -8.73
CA LYS A 361 23.69 29.38 -7.40
C LYS A 361 23.49 28.00 -6.76
N GLU A 362 23.00 27.01 -7.51
CA GLU A 362 22.72 25.65 -7.06
C GLU A 362 21.74 25.56 -5.87
N LYS A 363 20.87 26.56 -5.69
CA LYS A 363 19.87 26.62 -4.58
C LYS A 363 18.61 25.82 -4.93
N ARG A 364 18.68 24.52 -4.92
CA ARG A 364 17.59 23.61 -5.35
C ARG A 364 16.27 23.84 -4.58
N ASN A 365 16.33 24.10 -3.28
CA ASN A 365 15.14 24.29 -2.46
C ASN A 365 14.36 25.59 -2.79
N VAL A 366 15.07 26.66 -3.16
CA VAL A 366 14.45 27.90 -3.66
C VAL A 366 13.77 27.67 -5.00
N THR A 367 14.43 26.92 -5.90
CA THR A 367 13.86 26.52 -7.20
C THR A 367 12.55 25.76 -7.02
N PHE A 368 12.53 24.82 -6.09
CA PHE A 368 11.34 24.04 -5.78
C PHE A 368 10.20 24.89 -5.18
N ALA A 369 10.51 25.81 -4.24
CA ALA A 369 9.51 26.74 -3.68
C ALA A 369 8.85 27.58 -4.77
N LEU A 370 9.61 28.04 -5.75
CA LEU A 370 9.09 28.82 -6.89
C LEU A 370 8.20 27.96 -7.81
N THR A 371 8.52 26.69 -7.97
CA THR A 371 7.66 25.72 -8.69
C THR A 371 6.32 25.53 -8.00
N ILE A 372 6.29 25.49 -6.65
CA ILE A 372 5.04 25.45 -5.88
C ILE A 372 4.19 26.69 -6.17
N LEU A 373 4.79 27.87 -6.20
CA LEU A 373 4.07 29.11 -6.52
C LEU A 373 3.45 29.07 -7.92
N GLN A 374 4.17 28.54 -8.91
CA GLN A 374 3.66 28.37 -10.27
C GLN A 374 2.48 27.37 -10.32
N ARG A 375 2.55 26.29 -9.56
CA ARG A 375 1.40 25.37 -9.41
C ARG A 375 0.18 26.05 -8.79
N ARG A 376 0.37 26.92 -7.79
CA ARG A 376 -0.73 27.70 -7.19
C ARG A 376 -1.36 28.66 -8.20
N LEU A 377 -0.54 29.30 -9.06
CA LEU A 377 -1.01 30.16 -10.13
C LEU A 377 -1.88 29.41 -11.15
N ALA A 378 -1.50 28.20 -11.52
CA ALA A 378 -2.27 27.33 -12.42
C ALA A 378 -3.56 26.78 -11.75
N SER A 379 -3.64 26.77 -10.42
CA SER A 379 -4.78 26.25 -9.67
C SER A 379 -5.94 27.25 -9.60
N SER A 380 -5.77 28.37 -8.90
CA SER A 380 -6.78 29.46 -8.85
C SER A 380 -6.16 30.79 -8.47
N ILE A 381 -6.83 31.88 -8.84
CA ILE A 381 -6.43 33.25 -8.48
C ILE A 381 -6.38 33.41 -6.95
N ARG A 382 -7.31 32.82 -6.22
CA ARG A 382 -7.30 32.82 -4.75
C ARG A 382 -6.10 32.11 -4.17
N ALA A 383 -5.72 30.95 -4.71
CA ALA A 383 -4.58 30.18 -4.21
C ALA A 383 -3.27 30.94 -4.39
N VAL A 384 -3.03 31.53 -5.56
CA VAL A 384 -1.81 32.31 -5.80
C VAL A 384 -1.80 33.59 -4.95
N ARG A 385 -2.92 34.33 -4.84
CA ARG A 385 -3.02 35.52 -4.00
C ARG A 385 -2.66 35.24 -2.54
N ARG A 386 -3.29 34.21 -1.94
CA ARG A 386 -2.99 33.83 -0.55
C ARG A 386 -1.54 33.38 -0.35
N SER A 387 -0.98 32.68 -1.33
CA SER A 387 0.43 32.27 -1.27
C SER A 387 1.37 33.47 -1.35
N LEU A 388 1.08 34.45 -2.22
CA LEU A 388 1.85 35.70 -2.33
C LEU A 388 1.73 36.54 -1.05
N GLU A 389 0.55 36.66 -0.45
CA GLU A 389 0.31 37.38 0.80
C GLU A 389 1.12 36.78 1.95
N ARG A 390 1.01 35.45 2.16
CA ARG A 390 1.77 34.76 3.21
C ARG A 390 3.28 34.92 3.02
N ARG A 391 3.75 34.78 1.78
CA ARG A 391 5.16 34.99 1.43
C ARG A 391 5.61 36.41 1.72
N TYR A 392 4.83 37.42 1.29
CA TYR A 392 5.12 38.82 1.55
C TYR A 392 5.26 39.10 3.05
N GLU A 393 4.26 38.70 3.85
CA GLU A 393 4.25 38.93 5.29
C GLU A 393 5.45 38.25 5.97
N ARG A 394 5.78 37.02 5.55
CA ARG A 394 6.87 36.26 6.15
C ARG A 394 8.25 36.82 5.79
N LEU A 395 8.49 37.16 4.53
CA LEU A 395 9.76 37.77 4.12
C LEU A 395 9.97 39.15 4.75
N LYS A 396 8.88 39.89 4.96
CA LYS A 396 8.92 41.17 5.69
C LYS A 396 9.34 40.95 7.16
N ASP A 397 8.76 39.99 7.86
CA ASP A 397 9.14 39.62 9.23
C ASP A 397 10.64 39.18 9.31
N LEU A 398 11.10 38.39 8.34
CA LEU A 398 12.51 37.99 8.26
C LEU A 398 13.44 39.19 8.01
N HIS A 399 13.06 40.09 7.11
CA HIS A 399 13.84 41.32 6.86
C HIS A 399 13.93 42.21 8.11
N GLU A 400 12.83 42.38 8.87
CA GLU A 400 12.82 43.13 10.12
C GLU A 400 13.73 42.50 11.20
N LYS A 401 13.90 41.16 11.15
CA LYS A 401 14.80 40.41 12.02
C LYS A 401 16.24 40.37 11.52
N GLY A 402 16.50 40.83 10.31
CA GLY A 402 17.81 40.75 9.67
C GLY A 402 18.21 39.33 9.24
N GLU A 403 17.23 38.45 9.02
CA GLU A 403 17.43 37.05 8.67
C GLU A 403 17.22 36.80 7.18
N ILE A 404 18.05 35.95 6.57
CA ILE A 404 17.92 35.47 5.20
C ILE A 404 18.00 33.94 5.23
N ILE A 405 16.92 33.26 4.79
CA ILE A 405 16.85 31.80 4.77
C ILE A 405 16.91 31.32 3.31
N GLN A 406 17.96 30.59 2.98
CA GLN A 406 18.22 30.08 1.62
C GLN A 406 18.05 28.57 1.51
N ASP A 407 18.05 27.85 2.63
CA ASP A 407 17.88 26.39 2.68
C ASP A 407 17.18 25.99 4.00
N ILE A 408 16.26 25.04 3.91
CA ILE A 408 15.55 24.46 5.06
C ILE A 408 15.84 22.94 5.15
N GLY A 409 16.67 22.40 4.25
CA GLY A 409 17.14 21.01 4.32
C GLY A 409 16.12 19.95 3.84
N TYR A 410 15.04 20.34 3.14
CA TYR A 410 14.08 19.40 2.56
C TYR A 410 14.38 19.17 1.08
N SER A 411 14.36 17.90 0.63
CA SER A 411 14.39 17.56 -0.79
C SER A 411 12.97 17.43 -1.34
N GLU A 412 12.82 17.55 -2.66
CA GLU A 412 11.55 17.31 -3.37
C GLU A 412 11.03 15.90 -3.10
N ASP A 413 11.90 14.89 -3.21
CA ASP A 413 11.59 13.49 -2.93
C ASP A 413 11.08 13.29 -1.49
N TYR A 414 11.68 13.99 -0.52
CA TYR A 414 11.22 13.96 0.86
C TYR A 414 9.79 14.49 1.01
N LEU A 415 9.46 15.58 0.32
CA LEU A 415 8.12 16.18 0.38
C LEU A 415 7.06 15.35 -0.34
N GLU A 416 7.41 14.71 -1.45
CA GLU A 416 6.50 13.76 -2.12
C GLU A 416 6.18 12.55 -1.23
N ASP A 417 7.08 12.22 -0.33
CA ASP A 417 6.96 11.10 0.60
C ASP A 417 6.08 11.39 1.82
N LEU A 418 5.73 12.65 2.09
CA LEU A 418 4.92 13.04 3.25
C LEU A 418 3.42 12.81 3.02
N GLU A 419 2.69 12.62 4.10
CA GLU A 419 1.22 12.71 4.08
C GLU A 419 0.79 14.12 3.65
N GLU A 420 -0.34 14.22 2.94
CA GLU A 420 -0.79 15.48 2.31
C GLU A 420 -0.83 16.66 3.30
N LYS A 421 -1.30 16.45 4.53
CA LYS A 421 -1.36 17.50 5.55
C LYS A 421 0.03 18.01 5.94
N GLU A 422 0.98 17.11 6.11
CA GLU A 422 2.35 17.46 6.46
C GLU A 422 3.09 18.06 5.27
N ARG A 423 2.87 17.52 4.07
CA ARG A 423 3.37 18.05 2.81
C ARG A 423 2.93 19.50 2.62
N TRP A 424 1.65 19.82 2.77
CA TRP A 424 1.16 21.19 2.66
C TRP A 424 1.86 22.13 3.64
N ARG A 425 1.99 21.72 4.90
CA ARG A 425 2.67 22.55 5.90
C ARG A 425 4.14 22.81 5.52
N LYS A 426 4.82 21.81 4.99
CA LYS A 426 6.22 21.92 4.56
C LYS A 426 6.36 22.72 3.26
N GLU A 427 5.47 22.51 2.30
CA GLU A 427 5.40 23.31 1.07
C GLU A 427 5.12 24.79 1.37
N GLU A 428 4.24 25.08 2.32
CA GLU A 428 3.98 26.45 2.79
C GLU A 428 5.23 27.03 3.47
N GLU A 429 5.87 26.29 4.34
CA GLU A 429 7.11 26.72 4.99
C GLU A 429 8.22 27.07 4.00
N LEU A 430 8.42 26.23 2.97
CA LEU A 430 9.37 26.48 1.89
C LEU A 430 9.00 27.74 1.10
N LEU A 431 7.74 27.83 0.68
CA LEU A 431 7.25 28.94 -0.12
C LEU A 431 7.33 30.28 0.62
N GLU A 432 7.06 30.28 1.90
CA GLU A 432 7.02 31.49 2.73
C GLU A 432 8.41 32.00 3.12
N LYS A 433 9.36 31.10 3.43
CA LYS A 433 10.63 31.47 4.06
C LYS A 433 11.82 31.53 3.11
N LEU A 434 11.84 30.70 2.05
CA LEU A 434 13.00 30.61 1.17
C LEU A 434 13.08 31.80 0.21
N THR A 435 14.29 32.39 0.11
CA THR A 435 14.58 33.47 -0.85
C THR A 435 15.88 33.21 -1.61
N SER A 436 15.97 33.75 -2.82
CA SER A 436 17.21 33.80 -3.60
C SER A 436 18.14 34.97 -3.20
N ALA A 437 17.64 35.90 -2.36
CA ALA A 437 18.39 37.05 -1.91
C ALA A 437 19.62 36.67 -1.07
N GLU A 438 20.70 37.43 -1.18
CA GLU A 438 21.94 37.27 -0.42
C GLU A 438 22.16 38.43 0.56
N THR A 439 21.55 39.56 0.27
CA THR A 439 21.63 40.76 1.09
C THR A 439 20.25 41.22 1.52
N LEU A 440 20.20 41.99 2.61
CA LEU A 440 18.94 42.59 3.08
C LEU A 440 18.38 43.61 2.07
N GLU A 441 19.22 44.26 1.26
CA GLU A 441 18.78 45.14 0.19
C GLU A 441 18.04 44.34 -0.92
N GLU A 442 18.60 43.24 -1.35
CA GLU A 442 17.96 42.35 -2.33
C GLU A 442 16.65 41.78 -1.80
N LEU A 443 16.62 41.41 -0.51
CA LEU A 443 15.39 40.95 0.15
C LEU A 443 14.32 42.04 0.17
N ARG A 444 14.73 43.29 0.41
CA ARG A 444 13.81 44.46 0.37
C ARG A 444 13.23 44.69 -1.04
N GLU A 445 14.06 44.55 -2.09
CA GLU A 445 13.57 44.61 -3.48
C GLU A 445 12.56 43.49 -3.79
N GLU A 446 12.82 42.29 -3.31
CA GLU A 446 11.89 41.15 -3.47
C GLU A 446 10.57 41.43 -2.76
N ILE A 447 10.58 41.97 -1.54
CA ILE A 447 9.41 42.31 -0.77
C ILE A 447 8.58 43.39 -1.49
N ALA A 448 9.21 44.43 -2.02
CA ALA A 448 8.51 45.46 -2.79
C ALA A 448 7.81 44.88 -4.02
N LYS A 449 8.49 43.95 -4.73
CA LYS A 449 7.88 43.28 -5.89
C LYS A 449 6.69 42.39 -5.49
N LEU A 450 6.78 41.71 -4.35
CA LEU A 450 5.68 40.90 -3.82
C LEU A 450 4.47 41.77 -3.43
N GLU A 451 4.70 42.97 -2.90
CA GLU A 451 3.64 43.92 -2.58
C GLU A 451 2.84 44.31 -3.83
N ASP A 452 3.53 44.60 -4.95
CA ASP A 452 2.91 44.88 -6.24
C ASP A 452 2.08 43.68 -6.73
N LEU A 453 2.65 42.46 -6.65
CA LEU A 453 1.97 41.23 -7.07
C LEU A 453 0.72 40.94 -6.24
N VAL A 454 0.78 41.14 -4.94
CA VAL A 454 -0.38 41.01 -4.04
C VAL A 454 -1.47 41.99 -4.41
N ALA A 455 -1.11 43.26 -4.72
CA ALA A 455 -2.06 44.28 -5.15
C ALA A 455 -2.77 43.88 -6.46
N ILE A 456 -2.00 43.43 -7.46
CA ILE A 456 -2.57 42.95 -8.73
C ILE A 456 -3.50 41.75 -8.49
N ALA A 457 -3.06 40.75 -7.71
CA ALA A 457 -3.85 39.55 -7.45
C ALA A 457 -5.18 39.86 -6.72
N ARG A 458 -5.16 40.80 -5.78
CA ARG A 458 -6.38 41.31 -5.09
C ARG A 458 -7.36 41.98 -6.04
N GLU A 459 -6.86 42.80 -6.95
CA GLU A 459 -7.66 43.46 -7.96
C GLU A 459 -8.35 42.46 -8.90
N VAL A 460 -7.59 41.49 -9.40
CA VAL A 460 -8.11 40.46 -10.31
C VAL A 460 -9.18 39.60 -9.60
N GLU A 461 -8.92 39.17 -8.34
CA GLU A 461 -9.91 38.39 -7.59
C GLU A 461 -11.21 39.18 -7.31
N LYS A 462 -11.12 40.48 -7.03
CA LYS A 462 -12.30 41.30 -6.80
C LYS A 462 -13.22 41.42 -8.01
N LYS A 463 -12.68 41.35 -9.21
CA LYS A 463 -13.47 41.43 -10.44
C LYS A 463 -14.33 40.18 -10.67
N GLU A 464 -14.10 39.11 -9.91
CA GLU A 464 -14.77 37.80 -10.01
C GLU A 464 -14.80 37.19 -11.44
N ILE A 465 -13.86 37.57 -12.29
CA ILE A 465 -13.73 37.12 -13.68
C ILE A 465 -12.62 36.04 -13.69
N GLU A 466 -12.93 34.83 -13.22
CA GLU A 466 -12.03 33.68 -13.37
C GLU A 466 -12.54 32.82 -14.50
N THR A 467 -11.82 32.84 -15.63
CA THR A 467 -12.21 32.10 -16.84
C THR A 467 -12.34 30.62 -16.58
N LYS A 468 -11.40 30.03 -15.85
CA LYS A 468 -11.42 28.62 -15.46
C LYS A 468 -12.67 28.23 -14.66
N LEU A 469 -13.13 29.09 -13.77
CA LEU A 469 -14.37 28.88 -13.00
C LEU A 469 -15.61 28.99 -13.89
N ASN A 470 -15.60 29.87 -14.90
CA ASN A 470 -16.68 29.98 -15.87
C ASN A 470 -16.77 28.74 -16.76
N GLU A 471 -15.63 28.18 -17.18
CA GLU A 471 -15.60 26.90 -17.91
C GLU A 471 -16.17 25.76 -17.08
N LEU A 472 -15.81 25.67 -15.79
CA LEU A 472 -16.43 24.71 -14.88
C LEU A 472 -17.95 24.84 -14.87
N LYS A 473 -18.47 26.06 -14.80
CA LYS A 473 -19.92 26.33 -14.86
C LYS A 473 -20.50 25.88 -16.20
N GLY A 474 -19.81 26.14 -17.31
CA GLY A 474 -20.20 25.66 -18.63
C GLY A 474 -20.31 24.13 -18.72
N VAL A 475 -19.38 23.39 -18.12
CA VAL A 475 -19.45 21.92 -18.01
C VAL A 475 -20.68 21.49 -17.20
N MET A 476 -20.91 22.14 -16.05
CA MET A 476 -22.06 21.80 -15.19
C MET A 476 -23.40 22.08 -15.89
N ASP A 477 -23.48 23.13 -16.69
CA ASP A 477 -24.67 23.47 -17.48
C ASP A 477 -24.86 22.49 -18.65
N ALA A 478 -23.79 22.11 -19.35
CA ALA A 478 -23.81 21.11 -20.44
C ALA A 478 -24.27 19.73 -19.94
N GLU A 479 -23.82 19.32 -18.76
CA GLU A 479 -24.23 18.08 -18.08
C GLU A 479 -25.57 18.22 -17.33
N LYS A 480 -26.25 19.37 -17.45
CA LYS A 480 -27.57 19.66 -16.87
C LYS A 480 -27.67 19.38 -15.37
N LEU A 481 -26.60 19.67 -14.62
CA LEU A 481 -26.50 19.34 -13.20
C LEU A 481 -27.66 19.91 -12.37
N GLN A 482 -28.14 21.13 -12.68
CA GLN A 482 -29.25 21.76 -11.96
C GLN A 482 -30.62 21.05 -12.13
N HIS A 483 -30.73 20.21 -13.15
CA HIS A 483 -32.00 19.56 -13.52
C HIS A 483 -31.93 18.03 -13.41
N SER A 484 -30.90 17.49 -12.78
CA SER A 484 -30.67 16.07 -12.62
C SER A 484 -30.14 15.73 -11.22
N ASP A 485 -30.30 14.48 -10.83
CA ASP A 485 -29.67 13.94 -9.61
C ASP A 485 -28.21 13.49 -9.85
N THR A 486 -27.64 13.88 -11.01
CA THR A 486 -26.27 13.57 -11.37
C THR A 486 -25.30 14.16 -10.36
N LYS A 487 -24.37 13.33 -9.89
CA LYS A 487 -23.33 13.74 -8.94
C LYS A 487 -22.06 14.13 -9.67
N LEU A 488 -21.39 15.16 -9.18
CA LEU A 488 -20.13 15.66 -9.73
C LEU A 488 -19.02 15.56 -8.70
N LEU A 489 -17.90 14.96 -9.10
CA LEU A 489 -16.66 14.92 -8.33
C LEU A 489 -15.66 15.90 -8.93
N ILE A 490 -15.17 16.84 -8.14
CA ILE A 490 -14.15 17.82 -8.57
C ILE A 490 -12.86 17.57 -7.80
N PHE A 491 -11.76 17.39 -8.51
CA PHE A 491 -10.42 17.30 -7.91
C PHE A 491 -9.63 18.59 -8.05
N THR A 492 -8.90 18.94 -7.00
CA THR A 492 -7.92 20.05 -6.97
C THR A 492 -6.72 19.68 -6.09
N GLU A 493 -5.53 20.22 -6.38
CA GLU A 493 -4.34 19.98 -5.56
C GLU A 493 -4.24 20.91 -4.34
N ALA A 494 -4.76 22.15 -4.48
CA ALA A 494 -4.59 23.18 -3.48
C ALA A 494 -5.79 23.26 -2.53
N LYS A 495 -5.54 23.27 -1.21
CA LYS A 495 -6.58 23.46 -0.22
C LYS A 495 -7.30 24.81 -0.37
N ASP A 496 -6.55 25.88 -0.68
CA ASP A 496 -7.12 27.21 -0.90
C ASP A 496 -8.10 27.23 -2.10
N THR A 497 -7.81 26.44 -3.14
CA THR A 497 -8.70 26.25 -4.29
C THR A 497 -9.91 25.39 -3.92
N LEU A 498 -9.74 24.35 -3.10
CA LEU A 498 -10.86 23.54 -2.59
C LEU A 498 -11.85 24.43 -1.84
N ASP A 499 -11.37 25.23 -0.88
CA ASP A 499 -12.21 26.14 -0.09
C ASP A 499 -12.91 27.17 -0.99
N TYR A 500 -12.20 27.68 -2.00
CA TYR A 500 -12.75 28.60 -2.99
C TYR A 500 -13.88 27.98 -3.82
N LEU A 501 -13.68 26.78 -4.34
CA LEU A 501 -14.69 26.07 -5.12
C LEU A 501 -15.92 25.75 -4.28
N VAL A 502 -15.74 25.28 -3.05
CA VAL A 502 -16.86 25.02 -2.13
C VAL A 502 -17.69 26.27 -1.89
N GLU A 503 -17.05 27.44 -1.68
CA GLU A 503 -17.72 28.69 -1.48
C GLU A 503 -18.54 29.11 -2.73
N LYS A 504 -17.91 29.06 -3.93
CA LYS A 504 -18.56 29.46 -5.19
C LYS A 504 -19.72 28.54 -5.57
N LEU A 505 -19.53 27.22 -5.45
CA LEU A 505 -20.56 26.24 -5.77
C LEU A 505 -21.77 26.34 -4.84
N LYS A 506 -21.57 26.62 -3.54
CA LYS A 506 -22.66 26.91 -2.60
C LYS A 506 -23.41 28.19 -2.95
N ARG A 507 -22.70 29.25 -3.37
CA ARG A 507 -23.32 30.48 -3.85
C ARG A 507 -24.16 30.26 -5.11
N TRP A 508 -23.82 29.30 -5.96
CA TRP A 508 -24.61 28.91 -7.13
C TRP A 508 -25.81 28.02 -6.78
N GLY A 509 -26.00 27.67 -5.49
CA GLY A 509 -27.18 26.94 -5.01
C GLY A 509 -26.99 25.41 -4.96
N TYR A 510 -25.77 24.89 -5.20
CA TYR A 510 -25.52 23.46 -5.12
C TYR A 510 -25.28 22.99 -3.69
N SER A 511 -25.70 21.75 -3.40
CA SER A 511 -25.31 21.06 -2.17
C SER A 511 -23.89 20.48 -2.34
N VAL A 512 -22.95 20.94 -1.50
CA VAL A 512 -21.53 20.65 -1.66
C VAL A 512 -20.94 20.09 -0.38
N VAL A 513 -20.21 19.00 -0.53
CA VAL A 513 -19.35 18.41 0.51
C VAL A 513 -17.89 18.47 0.04
N SER A 514 -16.96 18.56 0.98
CA SER A 514 -15.53 18.53 0.67
C SER A 514 -14.82 17.44 1.42
N ILE A 515 -13.74 16.90 0.82
CA ILE A 515 -12.86 15.91 1.46
C ILE A 515 -11.40 16.24 1.15
N HIS A 516 -10.54 16.18 2.16
CA HIS A 516 -9.12 16.49 2.03
C HIS A 516 -8.26 15.71 3.02
N GLY A 517 -6.95 15.59 2.77
CA GLY A 517 -6.00 14.82 3.57
C GLY A 517 -5.85 15.24 5.03
N GLY A 518 -6.31 16.46 5.39
CA GLY A 518 -6.32 16.93 6.78
C GLY A 518 -7.47 16.37 7.64
N MET A 519 -8.44 15.66 7.03
CA MET A 519 -9.57 15.04 7.73
C MET A 519 -9.18 13.69 8.34
N ASN A 520 -9.75 13.41 9.53
CA ASN A 520 -9.65 12.07 10.13
C ASN A 520 -10.58 11.07 9.42
N LEU A 521 -10.43 9.78 9.73
CA LEU A 521 -11.19 8.71 9.08
C LEU A 521 -12.72 8.88 9.22
N GLU A 522 -13.18 9.25 10.41
CA GLU A 522 -14.62 9.44 10.68
C GLU A 522 -15.23 10.59 9.85
N GLN A 523 -14.50 11.70 9.72
CA GLN A 523 -14.90 12.82 8.89
C GLN A 523 -14.95 12.44 7.40
N ARG A 524 -14.00 11.61 6.92
CA ARG A 524 -13.99 11.13 5.53
C ARG A 524 -15.17 10.21 5.25
N ILE A 525 -15.47 9.26 6.15
CA ILE A 525 -16.63 8.36 6.03
C ILE A 525 -17.93 9.16 6.00
N ARG A 526 -18.05 10.17 6.88
CA ARG A 526 -19.23 11.07 6.87
C ARG A 526 -19.34 11.82 5.56
N ALA A 527 -18.26 12.41 5.05
CA ALA A 527 -18.26 13.13 3.78
C ALA A 527 -18.62 12.24 2.59
N GLU A 528 -18.16 10.98 2.57
CA GLU A 528 -18.55 9.99 1.56
C GLU A 528 -20.06 9.69 1.62
N ASN A 529 -20.60 9.46 2.83
CA ASN A 529 -22.03 9.19 3.03
C ASN A 529 -22.88 10.41 2.67
N ASP A 530 -22.44 11.61 3.04
CA ASP A 530 -23.13 12.86 2.68
C ASP A 530 -23.12 13.05 1.16
N PHE A 531 -22.02 12.77 0.47
CA PHE A 531 -21.97 12.81 -0.99
C PHE A 531 -22.89 11.78 -1.63
N ARG A 532 -22.96 10.59 -1.09
CA ARG A 532 -23.83 9.53 -1.61
C ARG A 532 -25.32 9.89 -1.49
N ASN A 533 -25.73 10.47 -0.36
CA ASN A 533 -27.14 10.57 -0.01
C ASN A 533 -27.71 12.00 -0.06
N LEU A 534 -26.88 13.02 0.18
CA LEU A 534 -27.35 14.40 0.44
C LEU A 534 -26.77 15.42 -0.54
N ALA A 535 -25.45 15.38 -0.77
CA ALA A 535 -24.77 16.38 -1.57
C ALA A 535 -24.72 15.97 -3.05
N GLN A 536 -24.83 16.95 -3.93
CA GLN A 536 -24.72 16.76 -5.37
C GLN A 536 -23.27 16.86 -5.86
N ILE A 537 -22.46 17.69 -5.21
CA ILE A 537 -21.07 17.93 -5.60
C ILE A 537 -20.13 17.55 -4.46
N MET A 538 -19.06 16.84 -4.77
CA MET A 538 -17.92 16.65 -3.89
C MET A 538 -16.70 17.35 -4.47
N VAL A 539 -16.04 18.18 -3.66
CA VAL A 539 -14.73 18.74 -3.98
C VAL A 539 -13.67 18.02 -3.17
N SER A 540 -12.69 17.40 -3.83
CA SER A 540 -11.69 16.56 -3.20
C SER A 540 -10.28 17.01 -3.51
N THR A 541 -9.40 16.92 -2.52
CA THR A 541 -7.96 16.85 -2.78
C THR A 541 -7.54 15.40 -3.08
N GLU A 542 -6.31 15.21 -3.51
CA GLU A 542 -5.82 13.90 -3.93
C GLU A 542 -5.87 12.87 -2.80
N ALA A 543 -5.21 13.16 -1.66
CA ALA A 543 -5.21 12.26 -0.51
C ALA A 543 -6.59 12.19 0.18
N GLY A 544 -7.42 13.23 0.06
CA GLY A 544 -8.82 13.17 0.48
C GLY A 544 -9.60 12.11 -0.28
N GLY A 545 -9.37 12.02 -1.59
CA GLY A 545 -9.99 11.03 -2.45
C GLY A 545 -9.40 9.61 -2.35
N GLU A 546 -8.25 9.43 -1.73
CA GLU A 546 -7.63 8.10 -1.57
C GLU A 546 -8.42 7.21 -0.59
N GLY A 547 -8.61 5.95 -0.97
CA GLY A 547 -9.30 4.96 -0.13
C GLY A 547 -10.82 5.00 -0.15
N ILE A 548 -11.46 5.97 -0.84
CA ILE A 548 -12.92 6.06 -0.98
C ILE A 548 -13.42 5.39 -2.26
N ASN A 549 -14.67 4.90 -2.21
CA ASN A 549 -15.33 4.26 -3.33
C ASN A 549 -16.49 5.11 -3.84
N LEU A 550 -16.30 5.74 -4.98
CA LEU A 550 -17.26 6.68 -5.58
C LEU A 550 -17.88 6.15 -6.89
N GLN A 551 -18.04 4.83 -7.02
CA GLN A 551 -18.63 4.20 -8.23
C GLN A 551 -20.07 4.61 -8.54
N PHE A 552 -20.75 5.28 -7.62
CA PHE A 552 -22.08 5.84 -7.86
C PHE A 552 -22.03 7.21 -8.57
N CYS A 553 -20.85 7.77 -8.77
CA CYS A 553 -20.60 9.01 -9.49
C CYS A 553 -19.87 8.67 -10.80
N TRP A 554 -20.33 9.20 -11.92
CA TRP A 554 -19.74 8.99 -13.26
C TRP A 554 -19.22 10.26 -13.91
N LEU A 555 -19.48 11.42 -13.31
CA LEU A 555 -19.02 12.72 -13.81
C LEU A 555 -17.89 13.25 -12.92
N MET A 556 -16.74 13.54 -13.54
CA MET A 556 -15.56 14.01 -12.84
C MET A 556 -14.92 15.18 -13.57
N VAL A 557 -14.48 16.17 -12.79
CA VAL A 557 -13.69 17.31 -13.27
C VAL A 557 -12.35 17.34 -12.54
N ASN A 558 -11.25 17.34 -13.26
CA ASN A 558 -9.94 17.68 -12.74
C ASN A 558 -9.74 19.17 -12.89
N TYR A 559 -10.08 19.94 -11.85
CA TYR A 559 -9.91 21.40 -11.87
C TYR A 559 -8.44 21.78 -12.02
N ASP A 560 -7.53 20.98 -11.42
CA ASP A 560 -6.10 21.06 -11.62
C ASP A 560 -5.61 19.73 -12.16
N ILE A 561 -4.80 19.77 -13.22
CA ILE A 561 -4.12 18.61 -13.77
C ILE A 561 -2.85 18.37 -12.93
N PRO A 562 -2.68 17.22 -12.28
CA PRO A 562 -1.47 16.93 -11.54
C PRO A 562 -0.27 16.78 -12.49
N TRP A 563 0.89 17.21 -12.05
CA TRP A 563 2.12 17.08 -12.83
C TRP A 563 2.53 15.62 -13.08
N ASN A 564 2.20 14.75 -12.14
CA ASN A 564 2.40 13.32 -12.29
C ASN A 564 1.16 12.68 -12.95
N PRO A 565 1.26 12.18 -14.20
CA PRO A 565 0.12 11.59 -14.91
C PRO A 565 -0.48 10.37 -14.19
N ASN A 566 0.32 9.67 -13.39
CA ASN A 566 -0.17 8.54 -12.62
C ASN A 566 -1.24 8.94 -11.59
N ARG A 567 -1.13 10.16 -11.04
CA ARG A 567 -2.12 10.70 -10.12
C ARG A 567 -3.46 10.95 -10.84
N LEU A 568 -3.41 11.34 -12.10
CA LEU A 568 -4.61 11.51 -12.92
C LEU A 568 -5.36 10.17 -13.07
N GLU A 569 -4.64 9.09 -13.40
CA GLU A 569 -5.22 7.74 -13.50
C GLU A 569 -5.75 7.26 -12.13
N GLN A 570 -5.07 7.56 -11.02
CA GLN A 570 -5.56 7.23 -9.69
C GLN A 570 -6.86 7.99 -9.36
N ARG A 571 -6.98 9.28 -9.73
CA ARG A 571 -8.23 10.07 -9.59
C ARG A 571 -9.36 9.43 -10.41
N MET A 572 -9.12 9.13 -11.69
CA MET A 572 -10.08 8.47 -12.57
C MET A 572 -10.51 7.11 -12.01
N GLY A 573 -9.58 6.38 -11.41
CA GLY A 573 -9.85 5.11 -10.74
C GLY A 573 -10.80 5.20 -9.54
N ARG A 574 -11.19 6.39 -9.06
CA ARG A 574 -12.20 6.55 -7.98
C ARG A 574 -13.63 6.38 -8.49
N VAL A 575 -13.89 6.79 -9.72
CA VAL A 575 -15.21 6.72 -10.37
C VAL A 575 -15.28 5.60 -11.40
N HIS A 576 -14.21 5.35 -12.13
CA HIS A 576 -14.10 4.28 -13.12
C HIS A 576 -13.61 2.99 -12.46
N ARG A 577 -14.54 2.27 -11.82
CA ARG A 577 -14.27 1.03 -11.04
C ARG A 577 -15.29 -0.05 -11.41
N TYR A 578 -14.98 -1.28 -10.98
CA TYR A 578 -15.93 -2.39 -11.07
C TYR A 578 -17.26 -2.03 -10.38
N GLY A 579 -18.37 -2.30 -11.05
CA GLY A 579 -19.72 -1.95 -10.58
C GLY A 579 -20.21 -0.57 -11.02
N GLN A 580 -19.42 0.21 -11.76
CA GLN A 580 -19.88 1.42 -12.44
C GLN A 580 -20.82 1.01 -13.58
N GLN A 581 -22.02 1.61 -13.62
CA GLN A 581 -23.06 1.26 -14.61
C GLN A 581 -23.17 2.28 -15.74
N HIS A 582 -22.53 3.44 -15.59
CA HIS A 582 -22.62 4.53 -16.55
C HIS A 582 -21.29 4.74 -17.27
N GLU A 583 -21.34 5.24 -18.50
CA GLU A 583 -20.16 5.81 -19.14
C GLU A 583 -19.57 6.91 -18.26
N VAL A 584 -18.26 6.88 -18.05
CA VAL A 584 -17.60 7.83 -17.16
C VAL A 584 -17.14 9.04 -17.98
N HIS A 585 -17.63 10.22 -17.64
CA HIS A 585 -17.26 11.50 -18.24
C HIS A 585 -16.22 12.21 -17.37
N ILE A 586 -15.08 12.54 -17.97
CA ILE A 586 -13.95 13.15 -17.30
C ILE A 586 -13.55 14.42 -18.05
N TYR A 587 -13.58 15.54 -17.36
CA TYR A 587 -13.15 16.84 -17.89
C TYR A 587 -11.85 17.28 -17.21
N ASN A 588 -10.85 17.63 -18.04
CA ASN A 588 -9.53 18.08 -17.61
C ASN A 588 -9.34 19.56 -17.92
#